data_7f016269cd32afc970b37a2b4d1f78bf
#
_entry.id   7f016269cd32afc970b37a2b4d1f78bf
#
_cell.length_a   1.000
_cell.length_b   1.000
_cell.length_c   1.000
_cell.angle_alpha   90.00
_cell.angle_beta   90.00
_cell.angle_gamma   90.00
#
_symmetry.space_group_name_H-M   'P 1'
#
loop_
_entity.id
_entity.type
_entity.pdbx_description
1 polymer ?
#
loop_
_entity_poly.entity_id
_entity_poly.type
_entity_poly.pdbx_seq_one_letter_code
_entity_poly.pdbx_strand_id
1 'polypeptide(L)'
;KNVDHFNGKSVVVSLKLDGECSTLYRNHLHARSLDSKDHPSRHWLKSFHAKIKHHIPEGYRVCGEDLFAKHDISYIDLPSYFMVFSVWNSKNMCLSWWDTIKFCEDIFALVPTFHRGEWFPGIEKVLDFKFNKFNYEYSDSHEGYVIRIADSFDYKNFDKSVAKYVRAGRNLDEHWMFKSITKNKLRI
;
A
#
# COMPACT_ATOMS: atom_id res chain seq x y z
N LYS A 1 19.33 5.26 -1.24
CA LYS A 1 18.98 5.92 -2.52
C LYS A 1 18.85 7.40 -2.25
N ASN A 2 19.35 8.23 -3.18
CA ASN A 2 19.17 9.68 -3.09
C ASN A 2 17.68 10.04 -3.25
N VAL A 3 17.15 10.85 -2.34
CA VAL A 3 15.76 11.34 -2.28
C VAL A 3 15.67 12.86 -2.47
N ASP A 4 16.76 13.52 -2.87
CA ASP A 4 16.84 14.96 -3.04
C ASP A 4 15.83 15.51 -4.08
N HIS A 5 15.37 14.64 -4.99
CA HIS A 5 14.35 14.99 -5.97
C HIS A 5 12.97 15.30 -5.34
N PHE A 6 12.77 15.00 -4.04
CA PHE A 6 11.57 15.42 -3.30
C PHE A 6 11.69 16.82 -2.69
N ASN A 7 12.89 17.41 -2.60
CA ASN A 7 13.09 18.72 -1.98
C ASN A 7 12.10 19.76 -2.52
N GLY A 8 11.44 20.48 -1.62
CA GLY A 8 10.42 21.49 -1.91
C GLY A 8 9.08 20.94 -2.43
N LYS A 9 8.90 19.61 -2.46
CA LYS A 9 7.64 19.01 -2.89
C LYS A 9 6.81 18.58 -1.68
N SER A 10 5.50 18.73 -1.79
CA SER A 10 4.57 18.15 -0.83
C SER A 10 4.55 16.63 -0.96
N VAL A 11 4.75 15.92 0.14
CA VAL A 11 4.78 14.46 0.19
C VAL A 11 3.81 13.91 1.22
N VAL A 12 3.44 12.66 1.01
CA VAL A 12 2.73 11.82 1.96
C VAL A 12 3.59 10.62 2.28
N VAL A 13 3.74 10.31 3.58
CA VAL A 13 4.46 9.14 4.05
C VAL A 13 3.49 8.19 4.75
N SER A 14 3.40 6.98 4.20
CA SER A 14 2.54 5.91 4.69
C SER A 14 3.35 4.73 5.19
N LEU A 15 2.75 3.91 6.06
CA LEU A 15 3.34 2.63 6.42
C LEU A 15 3.44 1.74 5.19
N LYS A 16 4.57 1.04 5.07
CA LYS A 16 4.69 -0.07 4.14
C LYS A 16 4.17 -1.32 4.85
N LEU A 17 2.97 -1.72 4.48
CA LEU A 17 2.35 -2.93 4.98
C LEU A 17 2.98 -4.18 4.33
N ASP A 18 2.99 -5.27 5.07
CA ASP A 18 3.61 -6.53 4.69
C ASP A 18 2.57 -7.55 4.22
N GLY A 19 2.27 -7.51 2.96
CA GLY A 19 1.29 -8.37 2.30
C GLY A 19 1.64 -8.63 0.84
N GLU A 20 0.63 -8.92 0.04
CA GLU A 20 0.76 -9.08 -1.41
C GLU A 20 0.24 -7.85 -2.15
N CYS A 21 1.13 -7.13 -2.84
CA CYS A 21 0.73 -6.03 -3.71
C CYS A 21 -0.25 -6.54 -4.78
N SER A 22 -1.46 -5.98 -4.78
CA SER A 22 -2.54 -6.38 -5.68
C SER A 22 -3.16 -5.17 -6.37
N THR A 23 -3.60 -5.36 -7.61
CA THR A 23 -4.21 -4.32 -8.45
C THR A 23 -5.60 -4.76 -8.87
N LEU A 24 -6.60 -3.92 -8.59
CA LEU A 24 -7.99 -4.13 -8.95
C LEU A 24 -8.39 -3.23 -10.12
N TYR A 25 -8.96 -3.82 -11.15
CA TYR A 25 -9.62 -3.15 -12.26
C TYR A 25 -11.12 -3.44 -12.21
N ARG A 26 -11.90 -2.77 -13.03
CA ARG A 26 -13.33 -3.05 -13.14
C ARG A 26 -13.63 -4.51 -13.47
N ASN A 27 -12.88 -5.11 -14.39
CA ASN A 27 -13.20 -6.43 -14.93
C ASN A 27 -12.28 -7.55 -14.47
N HIS A 28 -11.15 -7.24 -13.83
CA HIS A 28 -10.18 -8.22 -13.36
C HIS A 28 -9.35 -7.68 -12.19
N LEU A 29 -8.59 -8.57 -11.59
CA LEU A 29 -7.56 -8.23 -10.62
C LEU A 29 -6.33 -9.11 -10.84
N HIS A 30 -5.17 -8.63 -10.43
CA HIS A 30 -3.96 -9.43 -10.41
C HIS A 30 -3.08 -9.05 -9.21
N ALA A 31 -2.25 -9.99 -8.78
CA ALA A 31 -1.15 -9.76 -7.86
C ALA A 31 0.03 -9.11 -8.59
N ARG A 32 1.12 -8.83 -7.87
CA ARG A 32 2.33 -8.22 -8.45
C ARG A 32 2.85 -8.97 -9.68
N SER A 33 2.87 -10.30 -9.64
CA SER A 33 3.20 -11.12 -10.80
C SER A 33 1.95 -11.42 -11.62
N LEU A 34 1.96 -11.07 -12.91
CA LEU A 34 0.86 -11.35 -13.84
C LEU A 34 0.71 -12.85 -14.11
N ASP A 35 1.80 -13.60 -14.02
CA ASP A 35 1.85 -15.05 -14.27
C ASP A 35 1.59 -15.89 -13.01
N SER A 36 1.24 -15.26 -11.90
CA SER A 36 0.98 -15.98 -10.67
C SER A 36 -0.27 -16.83 -10.77
N LYS A 37 -0.12 -18.14 -10.51
CA LYS A 37 -1.22 -19.09 -10.44
C LYS A 37 -2.23 -18.70 -9.35
N ASP A 38 -3.44 -19.24 -9.44
CA ASP A 38 -4.43 -19.09 -8.38
C ASP A 38 -3.88 -19.62 -7.04
N HIS A 39 -4.13 -18.86 -5.98
CA HIS A 39 -3.71 -19.22 -4.63
C HIS A 39 -4.84 -18.92 -3.63
N PRO A 40 -5.12 -19.81 -2.67
CA PRO A 40 -6.21 -19.64 -1.70
C PRO A 40 -6.15 -18.35 -0.89
N SER A 41 -4.96 -17.78 -0.66
CA SER A 41 -4.80 -16.48 0.02
C SER A 41 -5.54 -15.33 -0.68
N ARG A 42 -5.77 -15.43 -1.98
CA ARG A 42 -6.42 -14.40 -2.81
C ARG A 42 -7.94 -14.57 -2.92
N HIS A 43 -8.51 -15.63 -2.36
CA HIS A 43 -9.95 -15.91 -2.49
C HIS A 43 -10.80 -14.83 -1.81
N TRP A 44 -10.33 -14.31 -0.67
CA TRP A 44 -11.02 -13.20 -0.02
C TRP A 44 -11.02 -11.95 -0.91
N LEU A 45 -9.86 -11.57 -1.46
CA LEU A 45 -9.73 -10.39 -2.33
C LEU A 45 -10.59 -10.53 -3.60
N LYS A 46 -10.65 -11.72 -4.20
CA LYS A 46 -11.53 -11.99 -5.35
C LYS A 46 -13.00 -11.81 -4.98
N SER A 47 -13.43 -12.30 -3.83
CA SER A 47 -14.80 -12.15 -3.33
C SER A 47 -15.12 -10.68 -3.00
N PHE A 48 -14.18 -9.96 -2.42
CA PHE A 48 -14.30 -8.53 -2.16
C PHE A 48 -14.42 -7.75 -3.47
N HIS A 49 -13.52 -7.97 -4.41
CA HIS A 49 -13.52 -7.34 -5.73
C HIS A 49 -14.86 -7.57 -6.46
N ALA A 50 -15.40 -8.78 -6.46
CA ALA A 50 -16.68 -9.07 -7.10
C ALA A 50 -17.82 -8.18 -6.61
N LYS A 51 -17.80 -7.79 -5.32
CA LYS A 51 -18.81 -6.90 -4.71
C LYS A 51 -18.63 -5.45 -5.08
N ILE A 52 -17.38 -4.96 -5.22
CA ILE A 52 -17.07 -3.53 -5.33
C ILE A 52 -16.63 -3.09 -6.73
N LYS A 53 -16.38 -4.02 -7.64
CA LYS A 53 -15.82 -3.72 -8.97
C LYS A 53 -16.59 -2.68 -9.79
N HIS A 54 -17.90 -2.56 -9.57
CA HIS A 54 -18.74 -1.58 -10.26
C HIS A 54 -18.45 -0.14 -9.83
N HIS A 55 -17.81 0.09 -8.69
CA HIS A 55 -17.35 1.40 -8.26
C HIS A 55 -16.03 1.83 -8.91
N ILE A 56 -15.31 0.89 -9.56
CA ILE A 56 -14.06 1.21 -10.27
C ILE A 56 -14.42 1.66 -11.69
N PRO A 57 -14.14 2.94 -12.08
CA PRO A 57 -14.41 3.40 -13.43
C PRO A 57 -13.61 2.62 -14.49
N GLU A 58 -14.12 2.60 -15.71
CA GLU A 58 -13.42 1.98 -16.84
C GLU A 58 -12.03 2.60 -17.03
N GLY A 59 -11.01 1.75 -17.23
CA GLY A 59 -9.63 2.18 -17.39
C GLY A 59 -8.92 2.61 -16.09
N TYR A 60 -9.62 2.65 -14.94
CA TYR A 60 -8.98 2.92 -13.66
C TYR A 60 -8.41 1.64 -13.05
N ARG A 61 -7.39 1.79 -12.21
CA ARG A 61 -6.88 0.73 -11.35
C ARG A 61 -6.65 1.21 -9.92
N VAL A 62 -6.99 0.37 -8.98
CA VAL A 62 -6.83 0.57 -7.55
C VAL A 62 -5.73 -0.36 -7.08
N CYS A 63 -4.63 0.19 -6.59
CA CYS A 63 -3.48 -0.57 -6.10
C CYS A 63 -3.47 -0.55 -4.57
N GLY A 64 -3.32 -1.71 -3.97
CA GLY A 64 -3.31 -1.88 -2.53
C GLY A 64 -2.52 -3.10 -2.09
N GLU A 65 -2.40 -3.26 -0.79
CA GLU A 65 -1.79 -4.42 -0.17
C GLU A 65 -2.89 -5.39 0.27
N ASP A 66 -2.85 -6.64 -0.20
CA ASP A 66 -3.68 -7.74 0.28
C ASP A 66 -3.02 -8.33 1.53
N LEU A 67 -3.68 -8.16 2.65
CA LEU A 67 -3.24 -8.54 4.00
C LEU A 67 -3.98 -9.77 4.54
N PHE A 68 -4.71 -10.51 3.70
CA PHE A 68 -5.45 -11.68 4.17
C PHE A 68 -4.53 -12.74 4.78
N ALA A 69 -3.48 -13.11 4.07
CA ALA A 69 -2.46 -14.02 4.57
C ALA A 69 -1.41 -13.26 5.38
N LYS A 70 -1.04 -13.80 6.54
CA LYS A 70 0.13 -13.34 7.29
C LYS A 70 1.39 -13.67 6.49
N HIS A 71 2.21 -12.67 6.27
CA HIS A 71 3.59 -12.82 5.80
C HIS A 71 4.55 -12.88 7.01
N ASP A 72 5.53 -11.99 7.10
CA ASP A 72 6.41 -11.94 8.27
C ASP A 72 5.76 -11.19 9.44
N ILE A 73 4.94 -10.18 9.14
CA ILE A 73 4.25 -9.36 10.13
C ILE A 73 2.83 -9.88 10.36
N SER A 74 2.44 -9.98 11.64
CA SER A 74 1.07 -10.30 12.04
C SER A 74 0.26 -9.04 12.30
N TYR A 75 -0.92 -8.97 11.69
CA TYR A 75 -1.89 -7.90 11.90
C TYR A 75 -3.10 -8.43 12.67
N ILE A 76 -3.51 -7.71 13.72
CA ILE A 76 -4.53 -8.20 14.68
C ILE A 76 -5.81 -7.37 14.71
N ASP A 77 -5.85 -6.19 14.07
CA ASP A 77 -7.00 -5.26 14.11
C ASP A 77 -7.14 -4.46 12.81
N LEU A 78 -7.07 -5.13 11.66
CA LEU A 78 -7.17 -4.47 10.36
C LEU A 78 -8.58 -3.95 10.10
N PRO A 79 -8.74 -2.75 9.51
CA PRO A 79 -10.04 -2.26 9.04
C PRO A 79 -10.53 -3.02 7.80
N SER A 80 -9.63 -3.55 7.00
CA SER A 80 -9.87 -4.37 5.82
C SER A 80 -8.63 -5.22 5.52
N TYR A 81 -8.81 -6.38 4.88
CA TYR A 81 -7.68 -7.13 4.33
C TYR A 81 -7.09 -6.49 3.07
N PHE A 82 -7.77 -5.56 2.41
CA PHE A 82 -7.22 -4.82 1.28
C PHE A 82 -7.11 -3.35 1.61
N MET A 83 -5.87 -2.83 1.64
CA MET A 83 -5.58 -1.45 2.00
C MET A 83 -4.91 -0.70 0.84
N VAL A 84 -5.59 0.33 0.35
CA VAL A 84 -5.20 1.07 -0.85
C VAL A 84 -4.07 2.05 -0.55
N PHE A 85 -3.08 2.09 -1.44
CA PHE A 85 -1.99 3.06 -1.41
C PHE A 85 -1.91 3.95 -2.67
N SER A 86 -2.59 3.60 -3.76
CA SER A 86 -2.69 4.46 -4.95
C SER A 86 -3.87 4.10 -5.85
N VAL A 87 -4.41 5.11 -6.51
CA VAL A 87 -5.42 4.97 -7.56
C VAL A 87 -4.90 5.64 -8.82
N TRP A 88 -5.11 5.01 -9.97
CA TRP A 88 -4.64 5.46 -11.27
C TRP A 88 -5.82 5.58 -12.23
N ASN A 89 -5.86 6.67 -12.98
CA ASN A 89 -6.91 6.89 -13.97
C ASN A 89 -6.59 6.25 -15.33
N SER A 90 -7.53 6.34 -16.27
CA SER A 90 -7.40 5.80 -17.64
C SER A 90 -6.27 6.41 -18.48
N LYS A 91 -5.74 7.57 -18.08
CA LYS A 91 -4.58 8.24 -18.72
C LYS A 91 -3.25 7.83 -18.09
N ASN A 92 -3.24 6.80 -17.24
CA ASN A 92 -2.07 6.34 -16.50
C ASN A 92 -1.46 7.39 -15.56
N MET A 93 -2.31 8.30 -15.05
CA MET A 93 -1.95 9.28 -14.02
C MET A 93 -2.32 8.72 -12.65
N CYS A 94 -1.38 8.72 -11.70
CA CYS A 94 -1.68 8.50 -10.29
C CYS A 94 -2.49 9.70 -9.77
N LEU A 95 -3.61 9.43 -9.12
CA LEU A 95 -4.39 10.49 -8.48
C LEU A 95 -3.56 11.15 -7.37
N SER A 96 -3.85 12.43 -7.10
CA SER A 96 -3.34 13.08 -5.89
C SER A 96 -3.74 12.28 -4.65
N TRP A 97 -3.02 12.48 -3.53
CA TRP A 97 -3.41 11.78 -2.29
C TRP A 97 -4.82 12.19 -1.83
N TRP A 98 -5.17 13.44 -2.02
CA TRP A 98 -6.51 13.95 -1.70
C TRP A 98 -7.61 13.29 -2.55
N ASP A 99 -7.40 13.21 -3.86
CA ASP A 99 -8.35 12.53 -4.75
C ASP A 99 -8.39 11.02 -4.50
N THR A 100 -7.26 10.42 -4.09
CA THR A 100 -7.22 9.02 -3.65
C THR A 100 -8.09 8.81 -2.40
N ILE A 101 -8.00 9.71 -1.41
CA ILE A 101 -8.87 9.65 -0.22
C ILE A 101 -10.34 9.71 -0.62
N LYS A 102 -10.73 10.71 -1.42
CA LYS A 102 -12.11 10.87 -1.91
C LYS A 102 -12.60 9.65 -2.68
N PHE A 103 -11.76 9.10 -3.55
CA PHE A 103 -12.11 7.92 -4.33
C PHE A 103 -12.35 6.68 -3.44
N CYS A 104 -11.60 6.56 -2.36
CA CYS A 104 -11.67 5.41 -1.46
C CYS A 104 -12.78 5.54 -0.40
N GLU A 105 -13.34 6.74 -0.21
CA GLU A 105 -14.37 7.00 0.79
C GLU A 105 -15.52 6.00 0.66
N ASP A 106 -15.94 5.41 1.78
CA ASP A 106 -17.00 4.40 1.89
C ASP A 106 -16.78 3.05 1.19
N ILE A 107 -15.68 2.88 0.43
CA ILE A 107 -15.45 1.67 -0.36
C ILE A 107 -14.19 0.93 0.09
N PHE A 108 -13.11 1.67 0.29
CA PHE A 108 -11.78 1.09 0.53
C PHE A 108 -11.12 1.65 1.78
N ALA A 109 -10.46 0.80 2.54
CA ALA A 109 -9.52 1.23 3.56
C ALA A 109 -8.21 1.71 2.90
N LEU A 110 -7.64 2.78 3.45
CA LEU A 110 -6.36 3.33 3.01
C LEU A 110 -5.22 2.86 3.92
N VAL A 111 -4.02 2.75 3.35
CA VAL A 111 -2.81 2.56 4.16
C VAL A 111 -2.64 3.72 5.14
N PRO A 112 -2.20 3.45 6.37
CA PRO A 112 -1.99 4.50 7.37
C PRO A 112 -0.90 5.47 6.97
N THR A 113 -1.17 6.75 7.17
CA THR A 113 -0.20 7.83 6.94
C THR A 113 0.23 8.43 8.26
N PHE A 114 1.52 8.68 8.43
CA PHE A 114 2.08 9.29 9.63
C PHE A 114 2.81 10.62 9.39
N HIS A 115 2.96 11.01 8.11
CA HIS A 115 3.45 12.34 7.75
C HIS A 115 2.81 12.83 6.46
N ARG A 116 2.49 14.14 6.45
CA ARG A 116 2.09 14.91 5.27
C ARG A 116 2.73 16.29 5.39
N GLY A 117 3.37 16.77 4.34
CA GLY A 117 4.01 18.08 4.33
C GLY A 117 5.09 18.20 3.28
N GLU A 118 5.79 19.32 3.30
CA GLU A 118 6.90 19.57 2.40
C GLU A 118 8.12 18.72 2.76
N TRP A 119 8.79 18.18 1.73
CA TRP A 119 10.05 17.49 1.89
C TRP A 119 11.20 18.49 1.93
N PHE A 120 12.08 18.38 2.91
CA PHE A 120 13.28 19.21 3.08
C PHE A 120 14.48 18.35 3.48
N PRO A 121 15.73 18.81 3.23
CA PRO A 121 16.93 18.07 3.61
C PRO A 121 16.97 17.76 5.10
N GLY A 122 17.19 16.49 5.44
CA GLY A 122 17.25 16.01 6.83
C GLY A 122 15.91 15.62 7.44
N ILE A 123 14.79 15.73 6.72
CA ILE A 123 13.47 15.27 7.17
C ILE A 123 13.47 13.78 7.51
N GLU A 124 14.38 12.99 6.93
CA GLU A 124 14.50 11.53 7.15
C GLU A 124 14.65 11.22 8.64
N LYS A 125 15.43 12.01 9.37
CA LYS A 125 15.58 11.84 10.83
C LYS A 125 14.27 12.03 11.58
N VAL A 126 13.43 12.98 11.13
CA VAL A 126 12.10 13.22 11.69
C VAL A 126 11.16 12.08 11.36
N LEU A 127 11.23 11.56 10.14
CA LEU A 127 10.42 10.44 9.70
C LEU A 127 10.80 9.17 10.46
N ASP A 128 12.08 8.89 10.64
CA ASP A 128 12.56 7.73 11.40
C ASP A 128 12.11 7.82 12.87
N PHE A 129 12.16 9.00 13.47
CA PHE A 129 11.65 9.22 14.82
C PHE A 129 10.14 8.99 14.89
N LYS A 130 9.37 9.58 13.98
CA LYS A 130 7.92 9.40 13.92
C LYS A 130 7.56 7.94 13.67
N PHE A 131 8.23 7.29 12.73
CA PHE A 131 8.01 5.89 12.39
C PHE A 131 8.28 4.95 13.57
N ASN A 132 9.36 5.16 14.31
CA ASN A 132 9.70 4.34 15.48
C ASN A 132 8.77 4.57 16.68
N LYS A 133 8.12 5.75 16.77
CA LYS A 133 7.12 6.06 17.79
C LYS A 133 5.68 5.87 17.34
N PHE A 134 5.47 5.57 16.07
CA PHE A 134 4.14 5.37 15.55
C PHE A 134 3.56 4.09 16.14
N ASN A 135 2.68 4.27 17.12
CA ASN A 135 1.92 3.17 17.69
C ASN A 135 0.81 2.81 16.71
N TYR A 136 1.07 1.77 15.92
CA TYR A 136 0.12 1.28 14.96
C TYR A 136 -0.72 0.19 15.62
N GLU A 137 -2.00 0.49 15.82
CA GLU A 137 -2.94 -0.36 16.54
C GLU A 137 -3.06 -1.79 15.99
N TYR A 138 -2.61 -2.01 14.75
CA TYR A 138 -2.80 -3.27 14.03
C TYR A 138 -1.64 -4.25 14.12
N SER A 139 -0.46 -3.82 14.58
CA SER A 139 0.73 -4.69 14.65
C SER A 139 1.81 -4.16 15.58
N ASP A 140 2.53 -5.07 16.23
CA ASP A 140 3.68 -4.75 17.10
C ASP A 140 4.96 -4.41 16.31
N SER A 141 4.95 -4.55 14.99
CA SER A 141 6.11 -4.28 14.14
C SER A 141 5.71 -3.69 12.79
N HIS A 142 6.67 -3.03 12.14
CA HIS A 142 6.48 -2.39 10.82
C HIS A 142 7.57 -2.80 9.85
N GLU A 143 7.19 -3.02 8.60
CA GLU A 143 8.13 -3.35 7.52
C GLU A 143 9.02 -2.16 7.17
N GLY A 144 8.43 -0.98 7.09
CA GLY A 144 9.05 0.23 6.63
C GLY A 144 8.00 1.29 6.28
N TYR A 145 8.36 2.20 5.42
CA TYR A 145 7.45 3.24 4.95
C TYR A 145 7.64 3.57 3.48
N VAL A 146 6.64 4.19 2.90
CA VAL A 146 6.62 4.67 1.52
C VAL A 146 6.42 6.17 1.52
N ILE A 147 7.27 6.88 0.76
CA ILE A 147 7.16 8.30 0.49
C ILE A 147 6.59 8.45 -0.91
N ARG A 148 5.54 9.25 -1.07
CA ARG A 148 5.02 9.61 -2.38
C ARG A 148 4.79 11.11 -2.48
N ILE A 149 4.87 11.67 -3.70
CA ILE A 149 4.40 13.03 -3.98
C ILE A 149 2.90 13.09 -3.66
N ALA A 150 2.47 14.16 -2.96
CA ALA A 150 1.07 14.36 -2.60
C ALA A 150 0.20 14.67 -3.82
N ASP A 151 0.75 15.38 -4.80
CA ASP A 151 0.07 15.71 -6.04
C ASP A 151 -0.05 14.51 -6.97
N SER A 152 -0.84 14.66 -8.02
CA SER A 152 -0.95 13.70 -9.11
C SER A 152 0.35 13.65 -9.94
N PHE A 153 0.67 12.48 -10.49
CA PHE A 153 1.85 12.29 -11.33
C PHE A 153 1.63 11.22 -12.39
N ASP A 154 2.30 11.39 -13.53
CA ASP A 154 2.30 10.43 -14.62
C ASP A 154 3.14 9.19 -14.26
N TYR A 155 2.75 8.02 -14.75
CA TYR A 155 3.47 6.75 -14.50
C TYR A 155 4.94 6.81 -14.96
N LYS A 156 5.24 7.53 -16.03
CA LYS A 156 6.62 7.74 -16.52
C LYS A 156 7.54 8.44 -15.49
N ASN A 157 6.96 9.12 -14.51
CA ASN A 157 7.67 9.81 -13.42
C ASN A 157 7.60 9.01 -12.10
N PHE A 158 7.18 7.75 -12.12
CA PHE A 158 6.98 6.94 -10.91
C PHE A 158 8.25 6.84 -10.06
N ASP A 159 9.41 6.65 -10.68
CA ASP A 159 10.73 6.56 -10.03
C ASP A 159 11.14 7.84 -9.28
N LYS A 160 10.62 9.01 -9.74
CA LYS A 160 10.83 10.33 -9.12
C LYS A 160 9.69 10.76 -8.20
N SER A 161 8.63 9.96 -8.12
CA SER A 161 7.42 10.30 -7.39
C SER A 161 7.18 9.39 -6.19
N VAL A 162 7.84 8.23 -6.13
CA VAL A 162 7.67 7.24 -5.07
C VAL A 162 9.04 6.69 -4.64
N ALA A 163 9.28 6.66 -3.33
CA ALA A 163 10.42 5.98 -2.73
C ALA A 163 9.97 5.12 -1.56
N LYS A 164 10.73 4.07 -1.25
CA LYS A 164 10.46 3.20 -0.12
C LYS A 164 11.69 3.01 0.75
N TYR A 165 11.44 2.97 2.05
CA TYR A 165 12.38 2.51 3.07
C TYR A 165 11.89 1.18 3.63
N VAL A 166 12.80 0.21 3.76
CA VAL A 166 12.54 -1.10 4.37
C VAL A 166 13.61 -1.34 5.43
N ARG A 167 13.20 -1.73 6.64
CA ARG A 167 14.12 -2.07 7.72
C ARG A 167 15.02 -3.23 7.31
N ALA A 168 16.29 -3.17 7.70
CA ALA A 168 17.22 -4.29 7.55
C ALA A 168 16.87 -5.44 8.53
N GLY A 169 17.26 -6.68 8.19
CA GLY A 169 17.17 -7.83 9.10
C GLY A 169 15.94 -8.71 8.92
N ARG A 170 15.26 -8.68 7.79
CA ARG A 170 14.22 -9.66 7.48
C ARG A 170 14.83 -11.02 7.13
N ASN A 171 14.30 -12.06 7.76
CA ASN A 171 14.60 -13.44 7.38
C ASN A 171 13.94 -13.74 6.03
N LEU A 172 14.78 -14.04 5.03
CA LEU A 172 14.34 -14.46 3.69
C LEU A 172 14.15 -15.99 3.59
N ASP A 173 14.11 -16.68 4.72
CA ASP A 173 14.42 -18.12 4.78
C ASP A 173 13.31 -19.04 4.24
N GLU A 174 12.07 -18.61 4.07
CA GLU A 174 11.06 -19.35 3.33
C GLU A 174 9.99 -18.42 2.75
N HIS A 175 9.74 -18.58 1.46
CA HIS A 175 8.69 -17.79 0.81
C HIS A 175 7.31 -18.16 1.39
N TRP A 176 6.57 -17.17 1.90
CA TRP A 176 5.28 -17.33 2.58
C TRP A 176 4.26 -18.20 1.82
N MET A 177 4.34 -18.24 0.48
CA MET A 177 3.45 -19.04 -0.38
C MET A 177 3.59 -20.56 -0.18
N PHE A 178 4.69 -21.03 0.42
CA PHE A 178 4.89 -22.46 0.71
C PHE A 178 4.49 -22.84 2.14
N LYS A 179 4.11 -21.86 2.97
CA LYS A 179 3.63 -22.09 4.34
C LYS A 179 2.12 -22.28 4.35
N SER A 180 1.61 -22.96 5.38
CA SER A 180 0.16 -22.98 5.63
C SER A 180 -0.36 -21.56 5.83
N ILE A 181 -1.50 -21.23 5.19
CA ILE A 181 -2.08 -19.90 5.26
C ILE A 181 -2.55 -19.62 6.69
N THR A 182 -1.84 -18.70 7.36
CA THR A 182 -2.31 -18.09 8.60
C THR A 182 -2.97 -16.76 8.26
N LYS A 183 -4.21 -16.55 8.71
CA LYS A 183 -4.95 -15.31 8.45
C LYS A 183 -4.56 -14.23 9.44
N ASN A 184 -4.42 -13.00 8.96
CA ASN A 184 -4.47 -11.82 9.80
C ASN A 184 -5.90 -11.62 10.36
N LYS A 185 -6.09 -10.69 11.29
CA LYS A 185 -7.38 -10.46 11.94
C LYS A 185 -7.94 -9.10 11.58
N LEU A 186 -9.23 -9.06 11.31
CA LEU A 186 -9.98 -7.82 11.15
C LEU A 186 -10.41 -7.27 12.52
N ARG A 187 -10.64 -5.97 12.56
CA ARG A 187 -11.34 -5.29 13.64
C ARG A 187 -12.75 -5.89 13.78
N ILE A 188 -13.14 -6.19 15.02
CA ILE A 188 -14.47 -6.70 15.40
C ILE A 188 -15.42 -5.53 15.61
#